data_87112ccfdf94126e3cac7ec6efff27eb
#
_entry.id   87112ccfdf94126e3cac7ec6efff27eb
#
_cell.length_a   1.000
_cell.length_b   1.000
_cell.length_c   1.000
_cell.angle_alpha   90.00
_cell.angle_beta   90.00
_cell.angle_gamma   90.00
#
_symmetry.space_group_name_H-M   'P 1'
#
loop_
_entity.id
_entity.type
_entity.pdbx_description
1 polymer ?
#
loop_
_entity_poly.entity_id
_entity_poly.type
_entity_poly.pdbx_seq_one_letter_code
_entity_poly.pdbx_strand_id
1 'polypeptide(L)'
;HEPVNFFGVYRPEGETTILPSTWHETGIAFFGKVYKFDYELQLVAGLDPQNFRNTNWVGKGRQEAFEIDNFTSPAFVARLNYSGIRGLRIGGSFYYNQTAKNSSKPSRNIGHKFPVTIFTADAQYKSPKNTFIARANMVYGNLGEAASLSEINRKSPKATGYPTTDVAKNAVSYAGEAGYNIGSFFGEKAPRIYPFVRYEYYNPMEKAGYLKTPDA
;
A
#
# COMPACT_ATOMS: atom_id res chain seq x y z
N HIS A 1 9.59 3.64 -2.88
CA HIS A 1 8.35 4.41 -3.12
C HIS A 1 8.45 5.74 -2.39
N GLU A 2 8.77 6.81 -3.10
CA GLU A 2 8.67 8.14 -2.52
C GLU A 2 7.20 8.54 -2.45
N PRO A 3 6.72 8.97 -1.28
CA PRO A 3 5.35 9.45 -1.17
C PRO A 3 5.16 10.68 -2.05
N VAL A 4 4.06 10.70 -2.75
CA VAL A 4 3.60 11.90 -3.44
C VAL A 4 3.42 12.99 -2.37
N ASN A 5 4.03 14.17 -2.55
CA ASN A 5 3.84 15.29 -1.62
C ASN A 5 2.36 15.67 -1.57
N PHE A 6 1.77 15.79 -0.39
CA PHE A 6 0.38 16.16 -0.17
C PHE A 6 0.25 17.62 0.21
N PHE A 7 -0.95 18.18 0.01
CA PHE A 7 -1.27 19.50 0.57
C PHE A 7 -1.52 19.45 2.08
N GLY A 8 -2.11 18.36 2.57
CA GLY A 8 -2.37 18.16 3.99
C GLY A 8 -1.14 17.70 4.77
N VAL A 9 -1.21 17.80 6.10
CA VAL A 9 -0.16 17.33 7.03
C VAL A 9 -0.02 15.80 6.99
N TYR A 10 -1.14 15.09 6.77
CA TYR A 10 -1.17 13.63 6.74
C TYR A 10 -1.32 13.09 5.32
N ARG A 11 -0.73 11.92 5.09
CA ARG A 11 -0.99 11.11 3.90
C ARG A 11 -2.47 10.71 3.86
N PRO A 12 -2.98 10.30 2.68
CA PRO A 12 -4.28 9.63 2.61
C PRO A 12 -4.35 8.47 3.59
N GLU A 13 -5.39 8.45 4.42
CA GLU A 13 -5.50 7.48 5.52
C GLU A 13 -5.63 6.05 4.99
N GLY A 14 -6.32 5.86 3.87
CA GLY A 14 -6.49 4.54 3.28
C GLY A 14 -5.19 3.89 2.86
N GLU A 15 -4.24 4.64 2.31
CA GLU A 15 -2.92 4.12 1.95
C GLU A 15 -2.16 3.66 3.19
N THR A 16 -2.14 4.45 4.25
CA THR A 16 -1.41 4.14 5.49
C THR A 16 -2.10 3.07 6.35
N THR A 17 -3.38 2.82 6.11
CA THR A 17 -4.16 1.79 6.80
C THR A 17 -3.97 0.43 6.14
N ILE A 18 -4.15 0.35 4.82
CA ILE A 18 -4.13 -0.92 4.07
C ILE A 18 -2.71 -1.44 3.88
N LEU A 19 -1.75 -0.55 3.66
CA LEU A 19 -0.34 -0.88 3.49
C LEU A 19 0.49 -0.47 4.71
N PRO A 20 1.66 -1.08 4.95
CA PRO A 20 2.57 -0.61 5.99
C PRO A 20 2.93 0.86 5.79
N SER A 21 2.68 1.70 6.79
CA SER A 21 2.87 3.16 6.72
C SER A 21 4.33 3.55 6.49
N THR A 22 5.24 2.77 7.04
CA THR A 22 6.68 2.82 6.76
C THR A 22 7.10 1.43 6.34
N TRP A 23 7.18 1.22 5.04
CA TRP A 23 7.49 -0.08 4.48
C TRP A 23 8.94 -0.11 4.02
N HIS A 24 9.76 -0.82 4.74
CA HIS A 24 11.14 -1.11 4.39
C HIS A 24 11.42 -2.58 4.67
N GLU A 25 12.10 -3.21 3.75
CA GLU A 25 12.44 -4.63 3.76
C GLU A 25 13.86 -4.80 3.24
N THR A 26 14.55 -5.81 3.72
CA THR A 26 15.86 -6.18 3.17
C THR A 26 15.69 -6.85 1.81
N GLY A 27 16.52 -6.49 0.84
CA GLY A 27 16.43 -7.10 -0.48
C GLY A 27 17.39 -6.51 -1.49
N ILE A 28 17.14 -6.85 -2.76
CA ILE A 28 17.90 -6.38 -3.92
C ILE A 28 16.97 -5.60 -4.83
N ALA A 29 17.42 -4.45 -5.32
CA ALA A 29 16.69 -3.62 -6.24
C ALA A 29 17.48 -3.37 -7.53
N PHE A 30 16.78 -3.43 -8.66
CA PHE A 30 17.25 -3.00 -9.97
C PHE A 30 16.38 -1.85 -10.43
N PHE A 31 16.98 -0.74 -10.76
CA PHE A 31 16.26 0.43 -11.23
C PHE A 31 16.99 1.06 -12.41
N GLY A 32 16.23 1.75 -13.23
CA GLY A 32 16.78 2.42 -14.39
C GLY A 32 15.78 3.32 -15.08
N LYS A 33 16.26 3.97 -16.14
CA LYS A 33 15.47 4.86 -16.97
C LYS A 33 15.65 4.51 -18.43
N VAL A 34 14.53 4.38 -19.14
CA VAL A 34 14.48 4.18 -20.59
C VAL A 34 13.54 5.20 -21.19
N TYR A 35 14.07 6.15 -21.96
CA TYR A 35 13.34 7.30 -22.52
C TYR A 35 12.62 8.11 -21.44
N LYS A 36 11.29 8.01 -21.40
CA LYS A 36 10.40 8.73 -20.48
C LYS A 36 9.83 7.83 -19.40
N PHE A 37 10.35 6.59 -19.31
CA PHE A 37 9.94 5.61 -18.31
C PHE A 37 11.06 5.40 -17.30
N ASP A 38 10.73 5.48 -16.01
CA ASP A 38 11.57 5.04 -14.91
C ASP A 38 11.01 3.71 -14.41
N TYR A 39 11.86 2.68 -14.30
CA TYR A 39 11.45 1.36 -13.84
C TYR A 39 12.24 0.95 -12.60
N GLU A 40 11.59 0.15 -11.77
CA GLU A 40 12.18 -0.44 -10.58
C GLU A 40 11.65 -1.86 -10.39
N LEU A 41 12.55 -2.81 -10.18
CA LEU A 41 12.27 -4.21 -9.88
C LEU A 41 12.98 -4.56 -8.59
N GLN A 42 12.25 -5.18 -7.66
CA GLN A 42 12.82 -5.55 -6.36
C GLN A 42 12.49 -6.99 -6.02
N LEU A 43 13.42 -7.65 -5.35
CA LEU A 43 13.22 -8.89 -4.63
C LEU A 43 13.55 -8.62 -3.17
N VAL A 44 12.53 -8.62 -2.31
CA VAL A 44 12.62 -8.18 -0.91
C VAL A 44 12.05 -9.25 0.03
N ALA A 45 12.35 -9.13 1.32
CA ALA A 45 11.67 -9.92 2.34
C ALA A 45 10.15 -9.69 2.27
N GLY A 46 9.37 -10.73 2.49
CA GLY A 46 7.91 -10.66 2.34
C GLY A 46 7.20 -10.42 3.67
N LEU A 47 5.90 -10.16 3.60
CA LEU A 47 5.06 -9.86 4.77
C LEU A 47 4.81 -11.11 5.65
N ASP A 48 4.66 -10.88 6.97
CA ASP A 48 4.23 -11.89 7.95
C ASP A 48 2.69 -11.93 8.02
N PRO A 49 2.05 -13.04 7.60
CA PRO A 49 0.59 -13.14 7.55
C PRO A 49 -0.07 -13.18 8.93
N GLN A 50 0.66 -13.49 10.00
CA GLN A 50 0.13 -13.50 11.37
C GLN A 50 -0.27 -12.11 11.88
N ASN A 51 0.20 -11.07 11.21
CA ASN A 51 -0.08 -9.69 11.57
C ASN A 51 -1.20 -9.06 10.72
N PHE A 52 -1.81 -9.82 9.80
CA PHE A 52 -2.95 -9.35 9.01
C PHE A 52 -4.23 -9.29 9.85
N ARG A 53 -5.04 -8.25 9.68
CA ARG A 53 -6.24 -7.98 10.48
C ARG A 53 -7.34 -7.33 9.64
N ASN A 54 -8.58 -7.38 10.14
CA ASN A 54 -9.73 -6.74 9.50
C ASN A 54 -9.61 -5.21 9.44
N THR A 55 -8.99 -4.59 10.44
CA THR A 55 -8.91 -3.13 10.56
C THR A 55 -7.92 -2.52 9.58
N ASN A 56 -6.91 -3.25 9.16
CA ASN A 56 -5.80 -2.72 8.38
C ASN A 56 -5.24 -3.69 7.33
N TRP A 57 -5.99 -4.71 6.99
CA TRP A 57 -5.65 -5.72 5.99
C TRP A 57 -4.21 -6.24 6.19
N VAL A 58 -3.25 -5.87 5.30
CA VAL A 58 -1.83 -6.25 5.43
C VAL A 58 -0.96 -5.16 6.07
N GLY A 59 -1.54 -4.04 6.49
CA GLY A 59 -0.83 -2.85 6.97
C GLY A 59 0.09 -3.07 8.18
N LYS A 60 -0.14 -4.12 8.96
CA LYS A 60 0.74 -4.55 10.06
C LYS A 60 1.59 -5.77 9.72
N GLY A 61 1.56 -6.23 8.47
CA GLY A 61 2.26 -7.43 8.02
C GLY A 61 3.77 -7.28 7.84
N ARG A 62 4.32 -6.10 7.99
CA ARG A 62 5.76 -5.88 7.92
C ARG A 62 6.48 -6.74 8.95
N GLN A 63 7.60 -7.37 8.56
CA GLN A 63 8.52 -8.00 9.51
C GLN A 63 9.20 -6.96 10.41
N GLU A 64 9.71 -7.37 11.56
CA GLU A 64 10.40 -6.45 12.46
C GLU A 64 11.68 -5.94 11.79
N ALA A 65 11.76 -4.62 11.63
CA ALA A 65 12.86 -3.98 10.93
C ALA A 65 14.19 -4.22 11.64
N PHE A 66 15.20 -4.64 10.89
CA PHE A 66 16.61 -4.76 11.29
C PHE A 66 16.97 -5.85 12.31
N GLU A 67 16.00 -6.55 12.92
CA GLU A 67 16.33 -7.61 13.86
C GLU A 67 16.41 -8.98 13.19
N ILE A 68 15.39 -9.38 12.47
CA ILE A 68 15.36 -10.65 11.72
C ILE A 68 14.45 -10.49 10.52
N ASP A 69 15.02 -10.16 9.37
CA ASP A 69 14.31 -10.28 8.09
C ASP A 69 14.36 -11.73 7.61
N ASN A 70 13.20 -12.36 7.59
CA ASN A 70 13.09 -13.72 7.09
C ASN A 70 12.85 -13.71 5.58
N PHE A 71 13.85 -14.13 4.82
CA PHE A 71 13.82 -14.19 3.35
C PHE A 71 13.27 -15.53 2.82
N THR A 72 12.55 -16.28 3.64
CA THR A 72 12.10 -17.65 3.29
C THR A 72 10.98 -17.62 2.23
N SER A 73 10.17 -16.58 2.20
CA SER A 73 9.16 -16.35 1.17
C SER A 73 9.30 -14.92 0.65
N PRO A 74 10.24 -14.68 -0.28
CA PRO A 74 10.52 -13.35 -0.79
C PRO A 74 9.33 -12.79 -1.55
N ALA A 75 9.26 -11.46 -1.58
CA ALA A 75 8.30 -10.70 -2.36
C ALA A 75 8.95 -10.16 -3.63
N PHE A 76 8.19 -10.18 -4.70
CA PHE A 76 8.54 -9.50 -5.94
C PHE A 76 7.80 -8.16 -6.02
N VAL A 77 8.52 -7.10 -6.35
CA VAL A 77 7.97 -5.75 -6.54
C VAL A 77 8.40 -5.23 -7.90
N ALA A 78 7.46 -4.67 -8.62
CA ALA A 78 7.73 -3.95 -9.87
C ALA A 78 7.05 -2.58 -9.83
N ARG A 79 7.74 -1.55 -10.31
CA ARG A 79 7.20 -0.21 -10.48
C ARG A 79 7.61 0.35 -11.83
N LEU A 80 6.66 1.04 -12.48
CA LEU A 80 6.87 1.78 -13.70
C LEU A 80 6.29 3.19 -13.55
N ASN A 81 7.09 4.21 -13.87
CA ASN A 81 6.64 5.60 -13.93
C ASN A 81 6.82 6.13 -15.35
N TYR A 82 5.86 6.93 -15.78
CA TYR A 82 5.91 7.67 -17.04
C TYR A 82 5.90 9.17 -16.77
N SER A 83 6.85 9.89 -17.36
CA SER A 83 7.02 11.35 -17.24
C SER A 83 7.19 12.05 -18.58
N GLY A 84 6.59 11.52 -19.64
CA GLY A 84 6.73 12.01 -20.99
C GLY A 84 5.92 13.26 -21.34
N ILE A 85 4.94 13.60 -20.52
CA ILE A 85 4.09 14.80 -20.70
C ILE A 85 4.51 15.83 -19.66
N ARG A 86 4.74 17.07 -20.13
CA ARG A 86 5.18 18.16 -19.24
C ARG A 86 4.18 18.38 -18.11
N GLY A 87 4.66 18.33 -16.89
CA GLY A 87 3.86 18.49 -15.68
C GLY A 87 3.08 17.25 -15.25
N LEU A 88 2.98 16.20 -16.05
CA LEU A 88 2.27 14.97 -15.73
C LEU A 88 3.25 13.83 -15.42
N ARG A 89 3.08 13.18 -14.28
CA ARG A 89 3.70 11.91 -13.93
C ARG A 89 2.60 10.90 -13.62
N ILE A 90 2.70 9.72 -14.20
CA ILE A 90 1.81 8.58 -13.94
C ILE A 90 2.68 7.41 -13.51
N GLY A 91 2.29 6.70 -12.46
CA GLY A 91 3.00 5.54 -11.96
C GLY A 91 2.07 4.38 -11.67
N GLY A 92 2.61 3.18 -11.73
CA GLY A 92 1.95 1.96 -11.30
C GLY A 92 2.94 1.02 -10.64
N SER A 93 2.48 0.26 -9.64
CA SER A 93 3.29 -0.76 -8.98
C SER A 93 2.51 -2.06 -8.85
N PHE A 94 3.27 -3.13 -8.81
CA PHE A 94 2.80 -4.48 -8.55
C PHE A 94 3.64 -5.10 -7.43
N TYR A 95 2.98 -5.76 -6.49
CA TYR A 95 3.62 -6.52 -5.42
C TYR A 95 3.01 -7.92 -5.37
N TYR A 96 3.85 -8.94 -5.21
CA TYR A 96 3.43 -10.31 -5.02
C TYR A 96 4.29 -11.03 -3.97
N ASN A 97 3.64 -11.73 -3.04
CA ASN A 97 4.31 -12.52 -2.01
C ASN A 97 3.45 -13.71 -1.57
N GLN A 98 4.04 -14.86 -1.28
CA GLN A 98 3.32 -16.06 -0.79
C GLN A 98 3.19 -16.14 0.74
N THR A 99 3.90 -15.33 1.48
CA THR A 99 3.87 -15.13 2.95
C THR A 99 4.11 -16.36 3.85
N ALA A 100 4.16 -17.57 3.32
CA ALA A 100 4.02 -18.84 4.04
C ALA A 100 4.97 -19.04 5.25
N LYS A 101 6.19 -18.52 5.21
CA LYS A 101 7.22 -18.76 6.24
C LYS A 101 7.94 -17.49 6.66
N ASN A 102 7.23 -16.38 6.69
CA ASN A 102 7.83 -15.06 6.94
C ASN A 102 7.69 -14.59 8.41
N SER A 103 7.35 -15.48 9.34
CA SER A 103 7.35 -15.12 10.76
C SER A 103 8.78 -14.98 11.29
N SER A 104 9.04 -13.97 12.09
CA SER A 104 10.30 -13.75 12.82
C SER A 104 10.63 -14.93 13.79
N LYS A 105 9.62 -15.73 14.15
CA LYS A 105 9.79 -16.92 14.99
C LYS A 105 9.44 -18.18 14.20
N PRO A 106 10.41 -19.06 13.87
CA PRO A 106 10.17 -20.28 13.08
C PRO A 106 9.04 -21.17 13.62
N SER A 107 8.86 -21.22 14.94
CA SER A 107 7.77 -21.97 15.60
C SER A 107 6.38 -21.41 15.33
N ARG A 108 6.27 -20.22 14.77
CA ARG A 108 5.01 -19.56 14.40
C ARG A 108 4.78 -19.55 12.89
N ASN A 109 5.66 -20.15 12.10
CA ASN A 109 5.44 -20.26 10.67
C ASN A 109 4.15 -21.04 10.39
N ILE A 110 3.31 -20.43 9.58
CA ILE A 110 2.09 -21.07 9.11
C ILE A 110 2.47 -21.94 7.93
N GLY A 111 2.10 -23.22 7.95
CA GLY A 111 2.46 -24.20 6.91
C GLY A 111 1.79 -23.98 5.55
N HIS A 112 0.83 -23.07 5.47
CA HIS A 112 0.07 -22.75 4.26
C HIS A 112 0.56 -21.48 3.59
N LYS A 113 0.31 -21.37 2.28
CA LYS A 113 0.61 -20.19 1.48
C LYS A 113 -0.59 -19.26 1.45
N PHE A 114 -0.37 -17.99 1.73
CA PHE A 114 -1.38 -16.94 1.65
C PHE A 114 -0.90 -15.89 0.65
N PRO A 115 -1.12 -16.09 -0.66
CA PRO A 115 -0.61 -15.18 -1.67
C PRO A 115 -1.26 -13.81 -1.53
N VAL A 116 -0.41 -12.80 -1.38
CA VAL A 116 -0.77 -11.39 -1.38
C VAL A 116 -0.40 -10.80 -2.72
N THR A 117 -1.36 -10.17 -3.37
CA THR A 117 -1.15 -9.41 -4.60
C THR A 117 -1.64 -7.98 -4.39
N ILE A 118 -0.81 -6.99 -4.70
CA ILE A 118 -1.17 -5.59 -4.57
C ILE A 118 -0.86 -4.87 -5.88
N PHE A 119 -1.84 -4.11 -6.36
CA PHE A 119 -1.70 -3.18 -7.46
C PHE A 119 -1.86 -1.76 -6.93
N THR A 120 -0.98 -0.87 -7.35
CA THR A 120 -1.13 0.57 -7.08
C THR A 120 -1.05 1.35 -8.38
N ALA A 121 -1.79 2.45 -8.43
CA ALA A 121 -1.66 3.45 -9.48
C ALA A 121 -1.59 4.83 -8.85
N ASP A 122 -0.77 5.71 -9.39
CA ASP A 122 -0.67 7.10 -8.96
C ASP A 122 -0.51 8.04 -10.16
N ALA A 123 -1.03 9.24 -10.02
CA ALA A 123 -0.86 10.30 -10.98
C ALA A 123 -0.62 11.63 -10.27
N GLN A 124 0.25 12.44 -10.82
CA GLN A 124 0.48 13.81 -10.38
C GLN A 124 0.55 14.73 -11.58
N TYR A 125 -0.21 15.81 -11.52
CA TYR A 125 -0.14 16.89 -12.49
C TYR A 125 0.26 18.20 -11.80
N LYS A 126 1.24 18.90 -12.39
CA LYS A 126 1.67 20.24 -12.01
C LYS A 126 1.62 21.12 -13.25
N SER A 127 0.75 22.12 -13.24
CA SER A 127 0.70 23.09 -14.33
C SER A 127 2.00 23.93 -14.44
N PRO A 128 2.25 24.57 -15.57
CA PRO A 128 3.33 25.55 -15.67
C PRO A 128 3.24 26.57 -14.51
N LYS A 129 4.38 26.95 -13.93
CA LYS A 129 4.48 27.83 -12.75
C LYS A 129 3.86 27.27 -11.47
N ASN A 130 3.44 25.99 -11.45
CA ASN A 130 2.76 25.35 -10.30
C ASN A 130 1.49 26.07 -9.84
N THR A 131 0.76 26.70 -10.75
CA THR A 131 -0.50 27.40 -10.43
C THR A 131 -1.60 26.40 -10.02
N PHE A 132 -1.67 25.28 -10.71
CA PHE A 132 -2.59 24.17 -10.39
C PHE A 132 -1.79 22.90 -10.13
N ILE A 133 -2.12 22.18 -9.07
CA ILE A 133 -1.54 20.88 -8.72
C ILE A 133 -2.68 19.93 -8.40
N ALA A 134 -2.67 18.77 -9.06
CA ALA A 134 -3.61 17.68 -8.75
C ALA A 134 -2.84 16.37 -8.54
N ARG A 135 -3.35 15.51 -7.68
CA ARG A 135 -2.80 14.18 -7.38
C ARG A 135 -3.92 13.19 -7.19
N ALA A 136 -3.66 11.96 -7.59
CA ALA A 136 -4.54 10.85 -7.33
C ALA A 136 -3.70 9.60 -7.05
N ASN A 137 -4.21 8.72 -6.20
CA ASN A 137 -3.63 7.41 -5.95
C ASN A 137 -4.72 6.37 -5.75
N MET A 138 -4.39 5.13 -6.07
CA MET A 138 -5.25 3.98 -5.89
C MET A 138 -4.41 2.79 -5.40
N VAL A 139 -4.96 2.03 -4.49
CA VAL A 139 -4.44 0.74 -4.01
C VAL A 139 -5.54 -0.30 -4.12
N TYR A 140 -5.24 -1.43 -4.73
CA TYR A 140 -6.10 -2.60 -4.76
C TYR A 140 -5.30 -3.82 -4.31
N GLY A 141 -5.81 -4.50 -3.30
CA GLY A 141 -5.19 -5.68 -2.72
C GLY A 141 -6.06 -6.92 -2.84
N ASN A 142 -5.41 -8.07 -3.06
CA ASN A 142 -6.03 -9.38 -3.03
C ASN A 142 -5.21 -10.32 -2.15
N LEU A 143 -5.89 -11.04 -1.25
CA LEU A 143 -5.33 -12.06 -0.37
C LEU A 143 -5.97 -13.41 -0.72
N GLY A 144 -5.17 -14.34 -1.19
CA GLY A 144 -5.58 -15.72 -1.36
C GLY A 144 -5.72 -16.42 -0.01
N GLU A 145 -6.63 -17.39 0.07
CA GLU A 145 -6.89 -18.18 1.28
C GLU A 145 -7.22 -17.35 2.53
N ALA A 146 -7.87 -16.20 2.36
CA ALA A 146 -8.21 -15.27 3.44
C ALA A 146 -9.09 -15.93 4.54
N ALA A 147 -9.97 -16.86 4.16
CA ALA A 147 -10.81 -17.61 5.09
C ALA A 147 -9.98 -18.53 5.99
N SER A 148 -9.04 -19.28 5.38
CA SER A 148 -8.15 -20.18 6.12
C SER A 148 -7.23 -19.41 7.05
N LEU A 149 -6.70 -18.27 6.61
CA LEU A 149 -5.88 -17.39 7.45
C LEU A 149 -6.67 -16.82 8.63
N SER A 150 -7.91 -16.39 8.41
CA SER A 150 -8.79 -15.89 9.46
C SER A 150 -9.09 -16.96 10.51
N GLU A 151 -9.31 -18.20 10.11
CA GLU A 151 -9.51 -19.33 11.02
C GLU A 151 -8.26 -19.60 11.88
N ILE A 152 -7.08 -19.61 11.27
CA ILE A 152 -5.80 -19.77 11.98
C ILE A 152 -5.58 -18.63 12.98
N ASN A 153 -5.86 -17.39 12.56
CA ASN A 153 -5.70 -16.22 13.42
C ASN A 153 -6.64 -16.25 14.63
N ARG A 154 -7.88 -16.74 14.48
CA ARG A 154 -8.84 -16.91 15.59
C ARG A 154 -8.38 -17.94 16.63
N LYS A 155 -7.68 -18.97 16.20
CA LYS A 155 -7.12 -20.02 17.08
C LYS A 155 -5.80 -19.58 17.73
N SER A 156 -5.25 -18.43 17.34
CA SER A 156 -3.97 -17.92 17.90
C SER A 156 -4.15 -17.41 19.33
N PRO A 157 -3.19 -17.72 20.26
CA PRO A 157 -3.22 -17.20 21.62
C PRO A 157 -3.16 -15.66 21.75
N LYS A 158 -2.86 -14.95 20.67
CA LYS A 158 -2.90 -13.48 20.59
C LYS A 158 -4.30 -12.92 20.27
N ALA A 159 -5.31 -13.75 20.08
CA ALA A 159 -6.67 -13.29 19.85
C ALA A 159 -7.23 -12.71 21.16
N THR A 160 -7.18 -11.39 21.28
CA THR A 160 -7.91 -10.66 22.32
C THR A 160 -9.38 -10.56 21.92
N GLY A 161 -10.29 -10.58 22.90
CA GLY A 161 -11.73 -10.83 22.81
C GLY A 161 -12.61 -10.03 21.83
N TYR A 162 -12.05 -9.19 20.95
CA TYR A 162 -12.74 -8.63 19.80
C TYR A 162 -12.26 -9.33 18.52
N PRO A 163 -13.14 -9.65 17.56
CA PRO A 163 -12.80 -10.37 16.34
C PRO A 163 -12.03 -9.46 15.34
N THR A 164 -10.84 -9.01 15.72
CA THR A 164 -9.92 -8.26 14.85
C THR A 164 -9.06 -9.17 13.99
N THR A 165 -9.21 -10.48 14.14
CA THR A 165 -8.38 -11.52 13.53
C THR A 165 -8.79 -11.89 12.12
N ASP A 166 -10.02 -11.55 11.73
CA ASP A 166 -10.52 -11.81 10.39
C ASP A 166 -9.84 -10.90 9.37
N VAL A 167 -9.55 -11.46 8.19
CA VAL A 167 -8.88 -10.72 7.12
C VAL A 167 -9.72 -10.84 5.86
N ALA A 168 -9.93 -9.75 5.17
CA ALA A 168 -10.68 -9.75 3.93
C ALA A 168 -9.85 -10.33 2.77
N LYS A 169 -10.57 -10.88 1.80
CA LYS A 169 -9.99 -11.30 0.52
C LYS A 169 -9.50 -10.12 -0.29
N ASN A 170 -10.24 -9.00 -0.29
CA ASN A 170 -9.89 -7.80 -1.03
C ASN A 170 -9.91 -6.58 -0.13
N ALA A 171 -9.01 -5.65 -0.43
CA ALA A 171 -8.96 -4.33 0.15
C ALA A 171 -8.75 -3.28 -0.95
N VAL A 172 -9.34 -2.11 -0.77
CA VAL A 172 -9.27 -1.03 -1.73
C VAL A 172 -9.09 0.32 -1.04
N SER A 173 -8.30 1.19 -1.67
CA SER A 173 -8.20 2.60 -1.29
C SER A 173 -7.98 3.43 -2.53
N TYR A 174 -8.60 4.59 -2.57
CA TYR A 174 -8.29 5.62 -3.56
C TYR A 174 -8.47 7.01 -2.94
N ALA A 175 -7.61 7.91 -3.34
CA ALA A 175 -7.65 9.29 -2.92
C ALA A 175 -7.30 10.22 -4.06
N GLY A 176 -7.83 11.43 -4.01
CA GLY A 176 -7.50 12.49 -4.93
C GLY A 176 -7.50 13.83 -4.23
N GLU A 177 -6.57 14.69 -4.61
CA GLU A 177 -6.52 16.06 -4.12
C GLU A 177 -6.15 17.02 -5.24
N ALA A 178 -6.70 18.22 -5.19
CA ALA A 178 -6.39 19.29 -6.11
C ALA A 178 -6.33 20.63 -5.38
N GLY A 179 -5.34 21.44 -5.75
CA GLY A 179 -5.14 22.78 -5.18
C GLY A 179 -4.77 23.79 -6.24
N TYR A 180 -5.18 25.02 -6.02
CA TYR A 180 -4.90 26.15 -6.90
C TYR A 180 -4.19 27.27 -6.14
N ASN A 181 -3.08 27.78 -6.71
CA ASN A 181 -2.33 28.86 -6.10
C ASN A 181 -3.03 30.20 -6.32
N ILE A 182 -3.80 30.65 -5.34
CA ILE A 182 -4.49 31.95 -5.38
C ILE A 182 -3.50 33.13 -5.28
N GLY A 183 -2.29 32.92 -4.73
CA GLY A 183 -1.25 33.94 -4.73
C GLY A 183 -0.85 34.40 -6.13
N SER A 184 -1.04 33.54 -7.16
CA SER A 184 -0.76 33.89 -8.54
C SER A 184 -1.56 35.10 -9.08
N PHE A 185 -2.69 35.43 -8.47
CA PHE A 185 -3.49 36.60 -8.82
C PHE A 185 -2.86 37.93 -8.34
N PHE A 186 -1.96 37.86 -7.36
CA PHE A 186 -1.34 39.04 -6.74
C PHE A 186 0.07 39.31 -7.27
N GLY A 187 0.51 38.61 -8.31
CA GLY A 187 1.78 38.81 -8.98
C GLY A 187 2.87 37.79 -8.60
N GLU A 188 4.02 37.84 -9.29
CA GLU A 188 5.08 36.83 -9.16
C GLU A 188 5.78 36.81 -7.80
N LYS A 189 5.74 37.92 -7.05
CA LYS A 189 6.36 38.05 -5.71
C LYS A 189 5.39 37.66 -4.58
N ALA A 190 4.13 37.40 -4.88
CA ALA A 190 3.16 37.00 -3.86
C ALA A 190 3.46 35.62 -3.27
N PRO A 191 3.15 35.39 -1.99
CA PRO A 191 3.31 34.08 -1.38
C PRO A 191 2.43 33.03 -2.07
N ARG A 192 2.91 31.78 -2.12
CA ARG A 192 2.15 30.67 -2.68
C ARG A 192 1.14 30.19 -1.65
N ILE A 193 -0.14 30.40 -1.92
CA ILE A 193 -1.25 30.01 -1.07
C ILE A 193 -2.14 29.05 -1.88
N TYR A 194 -2.30 27.81 -1.38
CA TYR A 194 -3.06 26.75 -2.05
C TYR A 194 -4.27 26.34 -1.22
N PRO A 195 -5.44 26.97 -1.41
CA PRO A 195 -6.67 26.27 -1.06
C PRO A 195 -6.75 24.97 -1.86
N PHE A 196 -7.12 23.88 -1.19
CA PHE A 196 -7.20 22.57 -1.81
C PHE A 196 -8.43 21.81 -1.33
N VAL A 197 -8.83 20.84 -2.13
CA VAL A 197 -9.84 19.84 -1.77
C VAL A 197 -9.20 18.47 -1.83
N ARG A 198 -9.62 17.57 -0.94
CA ARG A 198 -9.23 16.17 -0.91
C ARG A 198 -10.46 15.29 -0.74
N TYR A 199 -10.49 14.21 -1.47
CA TYR A 199 -11.45 13.13 -1.29
C TYR A 199 -10.68 11.82 -1.08
N GLU A 200 -11.11 11.04 -0.11
CA GLU A 200 -10.53 9.74 0.22
C GLU A 200 -11.64 8.72 0.43
N TYR A 201 -11.40 7.52 -0.06
CA TYR A 201 -12.19 6.34 0.25
C TYR A 201 -11.25 5.17 0.50
N TYR A 202 -11.50 4.39 1.54
CA TYR A 202 -10.82 3.14 1.76
C TYR A 202 -11.72 2.12 2.42
N ASN A 203 -11.50 0.85 2.09
CA ASN A 203 -12.17 -0.27 2.69
C ASN A 203 -11.18 -1.45 2.82
N PRO A 204 -10.65 -1.72 4.01
CA PRO A 204 -9.79 -2.87 4.25
C PRO A 204 -10.52 -4.20 4.19
N MET A 205 -11.86 -4.18 4.10
CA MET A 205 -12.77 -5.32 4.11
C MET A 205 -13.71 -5.31 2.90
N GLU A 206 -13.20 -4.94 1.71
CA GLU A 206 -14.01 -4.76 0.50
C GLU A 206 -14.74 -6.05 0.09
N LYS A 207 -14.09 -7.20 0.25
CA LYS A 207 -14.72 -8.49 0.06
C LYS A 207 -14.38 -9.40 1.23
N ALA A 208 -15.38 -9.67 2.06
CA ALA A 208 -15.26 -10.59 3.16
C ALA A 208 -15.10 -12.02 2.62
N GLY A 209 -13.87 -12.55 2.68
CA GLY A 209 -13.59 -13.94 2.27
C GLY A 209 -13.77 -14.96 3.39
N TYR A 210 -14.09 -14.52 4.59
CA TYR A 210 -14.12 -15.34 5.81
C TYR A 210 -15.53 -15.79 6.23
N LEU A 211 -16.57 -15.25 5.61
CA LEU A 211 -17.94 -15.75 5.83
C LEU A 211 -18.14 -17.01 5.00
N LYS A 212 -17.74 -18.17 5.52
CA LYS A 212 -18.49 -19.37 5.23
C LYS A 212 -19.86 -19.16 5.88
N THR A 213 -20.90 -19.02 5.07
CA THR A 213 -22.27 -19.25 5.53
C THR A 213 -22.24 -20.60 6.26
N PRO A 214 -22.72 -20.70 7.50
CA PRO A 214 -22.97 -22.02 8.07
C PRO A 214 -23.86 -22.73 7.07
N ASP A 215 -23.44 -23.89 6.63
CA ASP A 215 -24.26 -24.75 5.83
C ASP A 215 -25.55 -24.98 6.64
N ALA A 216 -26.69 -24.53 6.07
CA ALA A 216 -28.02 -24.71 6.62
C ALA A 216 -28.43 -26.18 6.56
#